data_3b6e9dfd917482d9b60dc874dc0d005f
#
_entry.id   3b6e9dfd917482d9b60dc874dc0d005f
#
_cell.length_a   1.000
_cell.length_b   1.000
_cell.length_c   1.000
_cell.angle_alpha   90.00
_cell.angle_beta   90.00
_cell.angle_gamma   90.00
#
_symmetry.space_group_name_H-M   'P 1'
#
loop_
_entity.id
_entity.type
_entity.pdbx_description
1 polymer ?
#
loop_
_entity_poly.entity_id
_entity_poly.type
_entity_poly.pdbx_seq_one_letter_code
_entity_poly.pdbx_strand_id
1 'polypeptide(L)'
;MNSQVPVEIEWRDGLKGRECHAQARTRVVNFYGCLLIAARPMAIEQKLVLTNMANQRSIGGVVVYRGKKGLDGWEMGVELANPEMDFWGVEL
;
A
#
# COMPACT_ATOMS: atom_id res chain seq x y z
N MET A 1 -10.10 -7.07 -8.18
CA MET A 1 -10.37 -6.06 -9.26
C MET A 1 -9.07 -5.40 -9.68
N ASN A 2 -8.81 -5.36 -10.96
CA ASN A 2 -7.66 -4.65 -11.51
C ASN A 2 -7.97 -3.16 -11.52
N SER A 3 -7.24 -2.40 -10.72
CA SER A 3 -7.48 -0.96 -10.62
C SER A 3 -6.18 -0.27 -10.23
N GLN A 4 -5.83 0.77 -10.98
CA GLN A 4 -4.65 1.59 -10.69
C GLN A 4 -5.07 2.81 -9.88
N VAL A 5 -4.87 2.72 -8.57
CA VAL A 5 -5.16 3.82 -7.66
C VAL A 5 -3.83 4.40 -7.18
N PRO A 6 -3.59 5.71 -7.34
CA PRO A 6 -2.38 6.31 -6.80
C PRO A 6 -2.49 6.39 -5.28
N VAL A 7 -1.47 5.92 -4.58
CA VAL A 7 -1.43 5.92 -3.13
C VAL A 7 -0.12 6.48 -2.63
N GLU A 8 -0.15 7.08 -1.46
CA GLU A 8 1.04 7.43 -0.71
C GLU A 8 1.16 6.46 0.46
N ILE A 9 2.37 5.99 0.72
CA ILE A 9 2.66 5.06 1.78
C ILE A 9 3.51 5.77 2.82
N GLU A 10 3.15 5.66 4.09
CA GLU A 10 3.93 6.19 5.20
C GLU A 10 4.24 5.06 6.17
N TRP A 11 5.48 4.96 6.61
CA TRP A 11 5.87 3.98 7.62
C TRP A 11 7.05 4.50 8.44
N ARG A 12 7.36 3.80 9.52
CA ARG A 12 8.50 4.14 10.35
C ARG A 12 9.57 3.07 10.22
N ASP A 13 10.80 3.51 10.00
CA ASP A 13 11.97 2.63 10.02
C ASP A 13 12.12 2.04 11.42
N GLY A 14 12.19 0.71 11.50
CA GLY A 14 12.16 -0.02 12.78
C GLY A 14 13.32 0.26 13.71
N LEU A 15 14.49 0.65 13.20
CA LEU A 15 15.68 0.85 14.02
C LEU A 15 15.71 2.23 14.68
N LYS A 16 15.28 3.27 14.01
CA LYS A 16 15.40 4.64 14.50
C LYS A 16 14.08 5.39 14.56
N GLY A 17 12.97 4.74 14.22
CA GLY A 17 11.67 5.37 14.20
C GLY A 17 11.57 6.49 13.17
N ARG A 18 12.45 6.50 12.17
CA ARG A 18 12.45 7.53 11.14
C ARG A 18 11.19 7.41 10.28
N GLU A 19 10.53 8.52 10.07
CA GLU A 19 9.36 8.56 9.21
C GLU A 19 9.79 8.47 7.75
N CYS A 20 9.18 7.55 7.02
CA CYS A 20 9.46 7.30 5.62
C CYS A 20 8.20 7.44 4.80
N HIS A 21 8.36 7.89 3.57
CA HIS A 21 7.27 8.07 2.62
C HIS A 21 7.67 7.50 1.27
N ALA A 22 6.70 6.99 0.55
CA ALA A 22 6.89 6.58 -0.84
C ALA A 22 5.57 6.70 -1.57
N GLN A 23 5.66 6.98 -2.86
CA GLN A 23 4.50 6.91 -3.72
C GLN A 23 4.40 5.53 -4.33
N ALA A 24 3.18 5.08 -4.56
CA ALA A 24 2.93 3.78 -5.12
C ALA A 24 1.66 3.82 -5.98
N ARG A 25 1.43 2.74 -6.70
CA ARG A 25 0.26 2.59 -7.53
C ARG A 25 -0.22 1.17 -7.40
N THR A 26 -1.52 1.00 -7.19
CA THR A 26 -2.08 -0.34 -7.10
C THR A 26 -2.16 -1.00 -8.47
N ARG A 27 -2.15 -2.32 -8.47
CA ARG A 27 -2.46 -3.15 -9.64
C ARG A 27 -3.77 -3.87 -9.45
N VAL A 28 -4.01 -4.35 -8.23
CA VAL A 28 -5.22 -5.06 -7.85
C VAL A 28 -5.68 -4.52 -6.51
N VAL A 29 -6.97 -4.27 -6.38
CA VAL A 29 -7.56 -3.87 -5.12
C VAL A 29 -8.73 -4.79 -4.81
N ASN A 30 -8.97 -5.03 -3.51
CA ASN A 30 -10.16 -5.72 -3.04
C ASN A 30 -10.51 -5.21 -1.63
N PHE A 31 -11.55 -5.80 -1.06
CA PHE A 31 -12.05 -5.40 0.26
C PHE A 31 -10.99 -5.51 1.36
N TYR A 32 -10.08 -6.47 1.25
CA TYR A 32 -9.11 -6.79 2.30
C TYR A 32 -7.75 -6.13 2.10
N GLY A 33 -7.45 -5.66 0.91
CA GLY A 33 -6.14 -5.10 0.65
C GLY A 33 -5.86 -4.83 -0.81
N CYS A 34 -4.58 -4.84 -1.16
CA CYS A 34 -4.17 -4.55 -2.52
C CYS A 34 -2.82 -5.18 -2.86
N LEU A 35 -2.57 -5.30 -4.15
CA LEU A 35 -1.24 -5.53 -4.70
C LEU A 35 -0.80 -4.20 -5.32
N LEU A 36 0.36 -3.69 -4.92
CA LEU A 36 0.86 -2.40 -5.39
C LEU A 36 2.30 -2.47 -5.85
N ILE A 37 2.70 -1.46 -6.58
CA ILE A 37 4.09 -1.24 -7.01
C ILE A 37 4.57 0.04 -6.34
N ALA A 38 5.65 -0.07 -5.58
CA ALA A 38 6.23 1.07 -4.87
C ALA A 38 7.68 1.30 -5.30
N ALA A 39 8.11 2.54 -5.21
CA ALA A 39 9.49 2.91 -5.56
C ALA A 39 10.50 2.36 -4.56
N ARG A 40 10.09 2.07 -3.33
CA ARG A 40 10.95 1.57 -2.26
C ARG A 40 10.42 0.26 -1.71
N PRO A 41 11.31 -0.70 -1.39
CA PRO A 41 10.87 -1.95 -0.78
C PRO A 41 10.58 -1.76 0.70
N MET A 42 9.67 -2.58 1.22
CA MET A 42 9.40 -2.68 2.65
C MET A 42 9.44 -4.14 3.07
N ALA A 43 9.81 -4.38 4.32
CA ALA A 43 9.84 -5.73 4.85
C ALA A 43 8.44 -6.30 5.03
N ILE A 44 8.31 -7.62 4.95
CA ILE A 44 7.08 -8.31 5.31
C ILE A 44 6.80 -8.02 6.78
N GLU A 45 5.53 -7.81 7.11
CA GLU A 45 5.04 -7.42 8.44
C GLU A 45 5.27 -5.95 8.80
N GLN A 46 5.87 -5.18 7.90
CA GLN A 46 5.97 -3.74 8.12
C GLN A 46 4.58 -3.11 8.15
N LYS A 47 4.28 -2.42 9.24
CA LYS A 47 3.05 -1.63 9.36
C LYS A 47 3.22 -0.32 8.62
N LEU A 48 2.15 0.11 7.98
CA LEU A 48 2.16 1.33 7.19
C LEU A 48 0.79 1.98 7.19
N VAL A 49 0.74 3.21 6.70
CA VAL A 49 -0.51 3.92 6.42
C VAL A 49 -0.56 4.16 4.92
N LEU A 50 -1.67 3.78 4.31
CA LEU A 50 -1.96 4.06 2.91
C LEU A 50 -2.88 5.27 2.85
N THR A 51 -2.56 6.21 1.98
CA THR A 51 -3.46 7.31 1.64
C THR A 51 -3.83 7.19 0.18
N ASN A 52 -5.12 7.06 -0.09
CA ASN A 52 -5.64 7.05 -1.45
C ASN A 52 -5.64 8.49 -1.96
N MET A 53 -4.78 8.79 -2.92
CA MET A 53 -4.60 10.16 -3.40
C MET A 53 -5.78 10.67 -4.23
N ALA A 54 -6.66 9.79 -4.65
CA ALA A 54 -7.86 10.20 -5.40
C ALA A 54 -8.96 10.77 -4.50
N ASN A 55 -9.06 10.28 -3.25
CA ASN A 55 -10.11 10.74 -2.33
C ASN A 55 -9.58 11.21 -0.97
N GLN A 56 -8.27 11.20 -0.76
CA GLN A 56 -7.58 11.64 0.45
C GLN A 56 -7.94 10.84 1.70
N ARG A 57 -8.44 9.62 1.55
CA ARG A 57 -8.72 8.74 2.68
C ARG A 57 -7.47 7.96 3.04
N SER A 58 -7.26 7.75 4.34
CA SER A 58 -6.10 7.01 4.85
C SER A 58 -6.56 5.81 5.66
N ILE A 59 -5.77 4.74 5.62
CA ILE A 59 -6.06 3.51 6.36
C ILE A 59 -4.75 2.81 6.70
N GLY A 60 -4.72 2.18 7.87
CA GLY A 60 -3.58 1.36 8.27
C GLY A 60 -3.55 0.04 7.52
N GLY A 61 -2.35 -0.50 7.35
CA GLY A 61 -2.17 -1.79 6.72
C GLY A 61 -0.85 -2.43 7.12
N VAL A 62 -0.62 -3.62 6.61
CA VAL A 62 0.60 -4.37 6.86
C VAL A 62 1.05 -5.07 5.59
N VAL A 63 2.36 -5.08 5.35
CA VAL A 63 2.93 -5.78 4.20
C VAL A 63 2.88 -7.28 4.48
N VAL A 64 2.18 -8.02 3.62
CA VAL A 64 2.04 -9.48 3.76
C VAL A 64 2.73 -10.25 2.64
N TYR A 65 3.15 -9.57 1.59
CA TYR A 65 3.82 -10.18 0.45
C TYR A 65 4.81 -9.20 -0.15
N ARG A 66 5.97 -9.70 -0.53
CA ARG A 66 6.99 -8.92 -1.21
C ARG A 66 7.48 -9.72 -2.42
N GLY A 67 7.20 -9.20 -3.61
CA GLY A 67 7.65 -9.78 -4.85
C GLY A 67 9.02 -9.23 -5.27
N LYS A 68 9.37 -9.48 -6.52
CA LYS A 68 10.63 -9.01 -7.09
C LYS A 68 10.52 -7.58 -7.57
N LYS A 69 11.66 -6.90 -7.65
CA LYS A 69 11.73 -5.59 -8.28
C LYS A 69 11.56 -5.77 -9.79
N GLY A 70 10.56 -5.08 -10.33
CA GLY A 70 10.35 -4.98 -11.77
C GLY A 70 10.82 -3.65 -12.31
N LEU A 71 10.46 -3.37 -13.57
CA LEU A 71 10.82 -2.10 -14.22
C LEU A 71 10.17 -0.90 -13.54
N ASP A 72 8.98 -1.10 -12.99
CA ASP A 72 8.20 -0.02 -12.38
C ASP A 72 8.41 0.12 -10.88
N GLY A 73 9.13 -0.78 -10.27
CA GLY A 73 9.37 -0.76 -8.83
C GLY A 73 9.18 -2.12 -8.18
N TRP A 74 8.91 -2.09 -6.88
CA TRP A 74 8.75 -3.28 -6.05
C TRP A 74 7.29 -3.66 -5.91
N GLU A 75 6.97 -4.91 -6.25
CA GLU A 75 5.62 -5.44 -6.05
C GLU A 75 5.45 -5.86 -4.60
N MET A 76 4.37 -5.39 -3.98
CA MET A 76 4.06 -5.73 -2.60
C MET A 76 2.57 -5.93 -2.41
N GLY A 77 2.23 -6.91 -1.57
CA GLY A 77 0.86 -7.12 -1.11
C GLY A 77 0.67 -6.47 0.24
N VAL A 78 -0.41 -5.73 0.39
CA VAL A 78 -0.76 -5.05 1.64
C VAL A 78 -2.15 -5.49 2.07
N GLU A 79 -2.26 -5.93 3.32
CA GLU A 79 -3.54 -6.26 3.94
C GLU A 79 -3.97 -5.07 4.80
N LEU A 80 -5.22 -4.63 4.64
CA LEU A 80 -5.76 -3.52 5.40
C LEU A 80 -6.05 -3.96 6.84
N ALA A 81 -5.69 -3.13 7.80
CA ALA A 81 -5.92 -3.42 9.22
C ALA A 81 -7.41 -3.52 9.55
N ASN A 82 -8.21 -2.65 8.95
CA ASN A 82 -9.67 -2.68 9.06
C ASN A 82 -10.25 -2.60 7.67
N PRO A 83 -10.70 -3.71 7.10
CA PRO A 83 -11.27 -3.70 5.75
C PRO A 83 -12.40 -2.68 5.65
N GLU A 84 -12.34 -1.86 4.62
CA GLU A 84 -13.31 -0.80 4.42
C GLU A 84 -13.62 -0.67 2.93
N MET A 85 -14.90 -0.80 2.58
CA MET A 85 -15.31 -0.81 1.17
C MET A 85 -15.03 0.51 0.46
N ASP A 86 -15.18 1.62 1.18
CA ASP A 86 -15.08 2.93 0.56
C ASP A 86 -13.66 3.44 0.40
N PHE A 87 -12.67 2.75 0.96
CA PHE A 87 -11.30 3.23 0.92
C PHE A 87 -10.80 3.43 -0.51
N TRP A 88 -11.11 2.49 -1.39
CA TRP A 88 -10.61 2.55 -2.76
C TRP A 88 -11.41 3.49 -3.65
N GLY A 89 -12.62 3.86 -3.25
CA GLY A 89 -13.49 4.73 -4.04
C GLY A 89 -14.01 4.07 -5.31
N VAL A 90 -13.95 2.75 -5.39
CA VAL A 90 -14.47 1.99 -6.52
C VAL A 90 -15.47 0.96 -6.01
N GLU A 91 -16.36 0.55 -6.88
CA GLU A 91 -17.34 -0.48 -6.55
C GLU A 91 -16.66 -1.85 -6.68
N LEU A 92 -16.59 -2.58 -5.58
CA LEU A 92 -15.93 -3.88 -5.52
C LEU A 92 -16.91 -5.05 -5.63
#